data_c539f70d20a3451f258aad6360c44912
#
_entry.id   c539f70d20a3451f258aad6360c44912
#
_cell.length_a   1.000
_cell.length_b   1.000
_cell.length_c   1.000
_cell.angle_alpha   90.00
_cell.angle_beta   90.00
_cell.angle_gamma   90.00
#
_symmetry.space_group_name_H-M   'P 1'
#
loop_
_entity.id
_entity.type
_entity.pdbx_description
1 polymer ?
#
loop_
_entity_poly.entity_id
_entity_poly.type
_entity_poly.pdbx_seq_one_letter_code
_entity_poly.pdbx_strand_id
1 'polypeptide(L)'
;MVHIDREGNRIGGADAGVNRAGFVIHRAILEACPDLHAACHMHIRYGRAWSTFGRGIDMLNQDSCTFYEDPSVYAGFGGVVLVPEEGVNIARTLGPQ
;
A
#
# COMPACT_ATOMS: atom_id res chain seq x y z
N MET A 1 7.92 -10.12 -14.83
CA MET A 1 7.26 -10.23 -13.49
C MET A 1 8.12 -11.13 -12.64
N VAL A 2 8.29 -10.82 -11.36
CA VAL A 2 9.00 -11.65 -10.37
C VAL A 2 7.94 -12.37 -9.53
N HIS A 3 8.12 -13.67 -9.29
CA HIS A 3 7.28 -14.43 -8.38
C HIS A 3 8.02 -14.64 -7.06
N ILE A 4 7.37 -14.34 -5.96
CA ILE A 4 7.93 -14.46 -4.60
C ILE A 4 6.98 -15.25 -3.71
N ASP A 5 7.55 -15.92 -2.72
CA ASP A 5 6.79 -16.57 -1.65
C ASP A 5 6.41 -15.57 -0.53
N ARG A 6 5.75 -16.06 0.52
CA ARG A 6 5.35 -15.25 1.67
C ARG A 6 6.53 -14.75 2.50
N GLU A 7 7.66 -15.39 2.41
CA GLU A 7 8.91 -15.03 3.09
C GLU A 7 9.71 -13.98 2.29
N GLY A 8 9.30 -13.70 1.05
CA GLY A 8 9.95 -12.74 0.15
C GLY A 8 11.06 -13.37 -0.70
N ASN A 9 11.17 -14.70 -0.73
CA ASN A 9 12.11 -15.39 -1.59
C ASN A 9 11.57 -15.49 -3.02
N ARG A 10 12.41 -15.31 -4.00
CA ARG A 10 12.03 -15.51 -5.40
C ARG A 10 11.87 -17.00 -5.70
N ILE A 11 10.67 -17.36 -6.16
CA ILE A 11 10.33 -18.73 -6.55
C ILE A 11 10.15 -18.89 -8.06
N GLY A 12 10.18 -17.78 -8.83
CA GLY A 12 10.05 -17.83 -10.28
C GLY A 12 9.99 -16.45 -10.93
N GLY A 13 9.74 -16.45 -12.24
CA GLY A 13 9.63 -15.25 -13.04
C GLY A 13 10.98 -14.66 -13.46
N ALA A 14 11.00 -13.35 -13.71
CA ALA A 14 12.19 -12.63 -14.18
C ALA A 14 13.33 -12.66 -13.16
N ASP A 15 14.55 -12.71 -13.64
CA ASP A 15 15.75 -12.59 -12.80
C ASP A 15 15.99 -11.12 -12.43
N ALA A 16 15.29 -10.67 -11.41
CA ALA A 16 15.36 -9.31 -10.89
C ALA A 16 15.24 -9.32 -9.37
N GLY A 17 15.79 -8.29 -8.74
CA GLY A 17 15.67 -8.08 -7.30
C GLY A 17 14.25 -7.80 -6.84
N VAL A 18 13.95 -8.14 -5.61
CA VAL A 18 12.69 -7.81 -4.94
C VAL A 18 12.90 -6.52 -4.12
N ASN A 19 12.05 -5.52 -4.34
CA ASN A 19 12.04 -4.34 -3.49
C ASN A 19 11.46 -4.71 -2.11
N ARG A 20 12.33 -4.74 -1.11
CA ARG A 20 11.95 -5.17 0.24
C ARG A 20 10.89 -4.28 0.89
N ALA A 21 10.97 -2.97 0.73
CA ALA A 21 9.98 -2.05 1.29
C ALA A 21 8.60 -2.26 0.66
N GLY A 22 8.54 -2.39 -0.67
CA GLY A 22 7.30 -2.74 -1.35
C GLY A 22 6.76 -4.09 -0.90
N PHE A 23 7.62 -5.11 -0.78
CA PHE A 23 7.22 -6.43 -0.32
C PHE A 23 6.56 -6.37 1.08
N VAL A 24 7.19 -5.69 2.05
CA VAL A 24 6.68 -5.59 3.43
C VAL A 24 5.28 -4.98 3.47
N ILE A 25 5.05 -3.89 2.74
CA ILE A 25 3.74 -3.21 2.69
C ILE A 25 2.69 -4.11 2.02
N HIS A 26 2.98 -4.61 0.82
CA HIS A 26 2.02 -5.39 0.04
C HIS A 26 1.66 -6.70 0.75
N ARG A 27 2.65 -7.39 1.32
CA ARG A 27 2.43 -8.60 2.11
C ARG A 27 1.47 -8.32 3.28
N ALA A 28 1.75 -7.29 4.08
CA ALA A 28 0.95 -6.98 5.26
C ALA A 28 -0.51 -6.65 4.90
N ILE A 29 -0.73 -5.90 3.82
CA ILE A 29 -2.08 -5.58 3.33
C ILE A 29 -2.81 -6.84 2.87
N LEU A 30 -2.19 -7.66 2.03
CA LEU A 30 -2.82 -8.88 1.49
C LEU A 30 -3.04 -9.96 2.56
N GLU A 31 -2.24 -10.00 3.62
CA GLU A 31 -2.46 -10.89 4.77
C GLU A 31 -3.59 -10.40 5.68
N ALA A 32 -3.72 -9.07 5.85
CA ALA A 32 -4.76 -8.48 6.69
C ALA A 32 -6.14 -8.47 6.01
N CYS A 33 -6.18 -8.42 4.69
CA CYS A 33 -7.41 -8.35 3.90
C CYS A 33 -7.47 -9.53 2.91
N PRO A 34 -7.94 -10.72 3.34
CA PRO A 34 -7.93 -11.94 2.51
C PRO A 34 -8.73 -11.85 1.21
N ASP A 35 -9.69 -10.95 1.14
CA ASP A 35 -10.53 -10.73 -0.04
C ASP A 35 -9.87 -9.84 -1.10
N LEU A 36 -8.75 -9.19 -0.77
CA LEU A 36 -7.96 -8.42 -1.72
C LEU A 36 -7.05 -9.36 -2.53
N HIS A 37 -7.13 -9.23 -3.85
CA HIS A 37 -6.32 -10.01 -4.79
C HIS A 37 -5.13 -9.23 -5.37
N ALA A 38 -5.09 -7.92 -5.15
CA ALA A 38 -4.03 -7.05 -5.66
C ALA A 38 -3.85 -5.81 -4.79
N ALA A 39 -2.63 -5.28 -4.77
CA ALA A 39 -2.31 -3.97 -4.20
C ALA A 39 -1.39 -3.22 -5.17
N CYS A 40 -1.60 -1.92 -5.33
CA CYS A 40 -0.80 -1.07 -6.19
C CYS A 40 -0.20 0.08 -5.38
N HIS A 41 1.11 0.24 -5.47
CA HIS A 41 1.84 1.32 -4.84
C HIS A 41 2.39 2.28 -5.92
N MET A 42 2.09 3.57 -5.79
CA MET A 42 2.50 4.57 -6.77
C MET A 42 3.01 5.86 -6.11
N HIS A 43 4.02 6.48 -6.72
CA HIS A 43 4.56 7.80 -6.36
C HIS A 43 4.23 8.84 -7.45
N ILE A 44 2.98 8.92 -7.85
CA ILE A 44 2.53 9.86 -8.88
C ILE A 44 2.61 11.31 -8.39
N ARG A 45 2.87 12.24 -9.31
CA ARG A 45 3.11 13.66 -9.00
C ARG A 45 1.99 14.27 -8.16
N TYR A 46 0.76 14.15 -8.61
CA TYR A 46 -0.38 14.77 -7.93
C TYR A 46 -0.77 14.03 -6.64
N GLY A 47 -0.66 12.71 -6.59
CA GLY A 47 -0.88 11.95 -5.37
C GLY A 47 0.12 12.32 -4.27
N ARG A 48 1.40 12.48 -4.62
CA ARG A 48 2.42 12.96 -3.69
C ARG A 48 2.14 14.39 -3.20
N ALA A 49 1.76 15.29 -4.10
CA ALA A 49 1.41 16.66 -3.72
C ALA A 49 0.21 16.67 -2.78
N TRP A 50 -0.83 15.90 -3.07
CA TRP A 50 -2.02 15.80 -2.21
C TRP A 50 -1.70 15.21 -0.84
N SER A 51 -0.86 14.18 -0.77
CA SER A 51 -0.50 13.54 0.49
C SER A 51 0.17 14.48 1.50
N THR A 52 0.77 15.59 1.05
CA THR A 52 1.37 16.60 1.94
C THR A 52 0.34 17.33 2.79
N PHE A 53 -0.94 17.31 2.42
CA PHE A 53 -2.01 17.90 3.22
C PHE A 53 -2.44 17.03 4.40
N GLY A 54 -2.02 15.75 4.46
CA GLY A 54 -2.32 14.83 5.56
C GLY A 54 -3.80 14.53 5.74
N ARG A 55 -4.60 14.62 4.68
CA ARG A 55 -6.05 14.38 4.70
C ARG A 55 -6.50 13.54 3.51
N GLY A 56 -7.68 12.94 3.64
CA GLY A 56 -8.31 12.17 2.57
C GLY A 56 -8.68 13.02 1.36
N ILE A 57 -9.17 12.36 0.33
CA ILE A 57 -9.62 13.01 -0.91
C ILE A 57 -10.98 13.68 -0.66
N ASP A 58 -11.11 14.97 -1.01
CA ASP A 58 -12.39 15.66 -0.96
C ASP A 58 -13.30 15.24 -2.13
N MET A 59 -14.56 15.01 -1.85
CA MET A 59 -15.56 14.58 -2.85
C MET A 59 -16.06 15.77 -3.66
N LEU A 60 -15.18 16.38 -4.46
CA LEU A 60 -15.45 17.62 -5.21
C LEU A 60 -15.82 17.40 -6.68
N ASN A 61 -15.64 16.20 -7.20
CA ASN A 61 -15.94 15.83 -8.57
C ASN A 61 -16.33 14.36 -8.68
N GLN A 62 -16.84 13.96 -9.84
CA GLN A 62 -17.30 12.60 -10.08
C GLN A 62 -16.21 11.54 -9.86
N ASP A 63 -14.98 11.83 -10.26
CA ASP A 63 -13.88 10.87 -10.12
C ASP A 63 -13.53 10.63 -8.65
N SER A 64 -13.47 11.72 -7.84
CA SER A 64 -13.20 11.59 -6.40
C SER A 64 -14.34 10.90 -5.65
N CYS A 65 -15.58 11.08 -6.07
CA CYS A 65 -16.75 10.42 -5.45
C CYS A 65 -16.74 8.88 -5.63
N THR A 66 -15.95 8.34 -6.57
CA THR A 66 -15.72 6.90 -6.69
C THR A 66 -15.09 6.30 -5.41
N PHE A 67 -14.39 7.13 -4.65
CA PHE A 67 -13.71 6.74 -3.41
C PHE A 67 -14.44 7.23 -2.15
N TYR A 68 -15.74 7.48 -2.23
CA TYR A 68 -16.53 7.97 -1.09
C TYR A 68 -16.48 6.97 0.08
N GLU A 69 -16.08 7.46 1.28
CA GLU A 69 -15.89 6.68 2.50
C GLU A 69 -14.82 5.57 2.45
N ASP A 70 -14.07 5.46 1.34
CA ASP A 70 -13.07 4.40 1.11
C ASP A 70 -11.63 4.80 1.49
N PRO A 71 -11.14 6.04 1.23
CA PRO A 71 -9.76 6.39 1.48
C PRO A 71 -9.41 6.48 2.96
N SER A 72 -8.34 5.82 3.35
CA SER A 72 -7.72 5.96 4.67
C SER A 72 -6.44 6.80 4.61
N VAL A 73 -6.18 7.56 5.67
CA VAL A 73 -4.95 8.35 5.81
C VAL A 73 -4.07 7.74 6.89
N TYR A 74 -2.92 7.21 6.49
CA TYR A 74 -1.91 6.77 7.44
C TYR A 74 -1.06 7.97 7.87
N ALA A 75 -1.26 8.43 9.10
CA ALA A 75 -0.56 9.60 9.65
C ALA A 75 0.80 9.26 10.28
N GLY A 76 1.13 7.97 10.42
CA GLY A 76 2.43 7.53 10.91
C GLY A 76 3.53 7.73 9.86
N PHE A 77 4.71 8.14 10.30
CA PHE A 77 5.89 8.22 9.45
C PHE A 77 7.10 7.63 10.16
N GLY A 78 7.51 6.42 9.76
CA GLY A 78 8.68 5.70 10.26
C GLY A 78 9.88 5.72 9.28
N GLY A 79 9.80 6.50 8.21
CA GLY A 79 10.81 6.47 7.14
C GLY A 79 10.50 5.40 6.08
N VAL A 80 11.54 4.79 5.51
CA VAL A 80 11.39 3.69 4.55
C VAL A 80 10.91 2.44 5.29
N VAL A 81 9.82 1.84 4.82
CA VAL A 81 9.21 0.65 5.44
C VAL A 81 10.10 -0.57 5.20
N LEU A 82 10.87 -0.94 6.19
CA LEU A 82 11.79 -2.09 6.15
C LEU A 82 11.46 -3.14 7.21
N VAL A 83 10.62 -2.79 8.17
CA VAL A 83 10.23 -3.65 9.28
C VAL A 83 8.77 -4.08 9.17
N PRO A 84 8.42 -5.32 9.55
CA PRO A 84 7.05 -5.84 9.42
C PRO A 84 6.00 -5.02 10.19
N GLU A 85 6.38 -4.45 11.34
CA GLU A 85 5.49 -3.68 12.21
C GLU A 85 4.87 -2.47 11.50
N GLU A 86 5.64 -1.79 10.65
CA GLU A 86 5.16 -0.65 9.87
C GLU A 86 4.13 -1.10 8.83
N GLY A 87 4.39 -2.23 8.16
CA GLY A 87 3.43 -2.84 7.24
C GLY A 87 2.10 -3.18 7.92
N VAL A 88 2.15 -3.75 9.14
CA VAL A 88 0.96 -4.05 9.94
C VAL A 88 0.21 -2.77 10.33
N ASN A 89 0.91 -1.70 10.69
CA ASN A 89 0.27 -0.42 11.02
C ASN A 89 -0.44 0.20 9.82
N ILE A 90 0.16 0.14 8.63
CA ILE A 90 -0.46 0.58 7.37
C ILE A 90 -1.71 -0.26 7.08
N ALA A 91 -1.62 -1.58 7.15
CA ALA A 91 -2.74 -2.48 6.91
C ALA A 91 -3.89 -2.25 7.91
N ARG A 92 -3.58 -1.98 9.18
CA ARG A 92 -4.58 -1.64 10.19
C ARG A 92 -5.31 -0.34 9.88
N THR A 93 -4.61 0.66 9.34
CA THR A 93 -5.20 1.94 8.96
C THR A 93 -6.15 1.79 7.77
N LEU A 94 -5.85 0.86 6.86
CA LEU A 94 -6.75 0.54 5.75
C LEU A 94 -8.10 0.02 6.25
N GLY A 95 -8.11 -0.72 7.37
CA GLY A 95 -9.32 -1.29 7.94
C GLY A 95 -9.85 -2.50 7.16
N PRO A 96 -11.02 -3.04 7.58
CA PRO A 96 -11.71 -4.08 6.83
C PRO A 96 -12.24 -3.51 5.52
N GLN A 97 -12.02 -4.23 4.43
CA GLN A 97 -12.57 -3.94 3.11
C GLN A 97 -13.77 -4.83 2.82
#